data_2c57071c7a9b5809469c3662f1d84ed6
#
_entry.id   2c57071c7a9b5809469c3662f1d84ed6
#
_cell.length_a   1.000
_cell.length_b   1.000
_cell.length_c   1.000
_cell.angle_alpha   90.00
_cell.angle_beta   90.00
_cell.angle_gamma   90.00
#
_symmetry.space_group_name_H-M   'P 1'
#
loop_
_entity.id
_entity.type
_entity.pdbx_description
1 polymer ?
#
loop_
_entity_poly.entity_id
_entity_poly.type
_entity_poly.pdbx_seq_one_letter_code
_entity_poly.pdbx_strand_id
1 'polypeptide(L)'
;MGIGSEMLHKPGTDHVSILLSIAIALLMLFSLTLGRYPVPFADVARIVFTTFPINAVGDYENAPWVVVEIVRMPRILLVTLCGMGLAMSGAAMQGVFRNPLVGPEIAGVSSGAALGGVAAIMLSWPPLAIVGLAFGSGLGALAAAFALARLTGRASTLALVLSGVIVGGFCGSLVGLLQTLADPLVKLPSIVYWLLGSFAGATYEKVAVVAGVTLFAGAALLALRWRINLLSLGETDAAALGANVEALRWGLMGLVALLVAAQVSVSGGVGWVGLIVPHLARMLVGPEHTRLLPTSACLGGIYLLAMDDIARSATEQEIPIGLLTSAVGAPIFAFLFWKTQSKGWMRE
;
A
#
# COMPACT_ATOMS: atom_id res chain seq x y z
N MET A 1 21.05 29.43 -27.82
CA MET A 1 22.26 29.04 -27.05
C MET A 1 22.02 29.41 -25.60
N GLY A 2 21.93 28.48 -24.66
CA GLY A 2 21.87 28.80 -23.23
C GLY A 2 20.66 28.25 -22.44
N ILE A 3 20.14 27.04 -22.77
CA ILE A 3 19.14 26.35 -21.92
C ILE A 3 19.61 24.88 -21.80
N GLY A 4 20.68 24.65 -21.07
CA GLY A 4 21.25 23.29 -21.04
C GLY A 4 22.07 22.92 -19.83
N SER A 5 22.05 23.67 -18.70
CA SER A 5 22.97 23.34 -17.61
C SER A 5 22.39 23.44 -16.19
N GLU A 6 21.11 23.72 -15.99
CA GLU A 6 20.56 23.84 -14.63
C GLU A 6 19.73 22.61 -14.14
N MET A 7 19.63 21.54 -14.93
CA MET A 7 18.94 20.29 -14.50
C MET A 7 19.87 19.26 -13.86
N LEU A 8 21.11 19.61 -13.56
CA LEU A 8 22.08 18.72 -12.92
C LEU A 8 22.16 19.01 -11.41
N HIS A 9 21.61 18.08 -10.66
CA HIS A 9 21.96 17.83 -9.25
C HIS A 9 21.63 18.95 -8.26
N LYS A 10 20.39 18.98 -7.75
CA LYS A 10 20.15 19.59 -6.43
C LYS A 10 20.79 18.67 -5.38
N PRO A 11 21.90 19.06 -4.74
CA PRO A 11 22.66 18.22 -3.80
C PRO A 11 22.00 18.06 -2.43
N GLY A 12 20.69 18.04 -2.37
CA GLY A 12 19.92 17.93 -1.12
C GLY A 12 18.97 16.74 -1.02
N THR A 13 18.85 15.92 -2.05
CA THR A 13 17.79 14.91 -2.12
C THR A 13 18.16 13.59 -1.45
N ASP A 14 19.43 13.25 -1.32
CA ASP A 14 19.86 12.07 -0.55
C ASP A 14 19.59 12.27 0.95
N HIS A 15 19.69 13.52 1.42
CA HIS A 15 19.35 13.88 2.80
C HIS A 15 17.86 13.67 3.12
N VAL A 16 16.95 13.88 2.15
CA VAL A 16 15.49 13.68 2.37
C VAL A 16 15.20 12.21 2.65
N SER A 17 15.74 11.29 1.86
CA SER A 17 15.54 9.84 2.07
C SER A 17 16.12 9.36 3.40
N ILE A 18 17.30 9.87 3.77
CA ILE A 18 17.95 9.56 5.06
C ILE A 18 17.08 10.09 6.22
N LEU A 19 16.65 11.35 6.15
CA LEU A 19 15.81 11.95 7.19
C LEU A 19 14.48 11.19 7.35
N LEU A 20 13.85 10.79 6.25
CA LEU A 20 12.61 10.00 6.29
C LEU A 20 12.85 8.59 6.84
N SER A 21 14.00 7.97 6.54
CA SER A 21 14.35 6.67 7.13
C SER A 21 14.58 6.76 8.64
N ILE A 22 15.19 7.85 9.13
CA ILE A 22 15.31 8.12 10.55
C ILE A 22 13.95 8.39 11.17
N ALA A 23 13.12 9.21 10.51
CA ALA A 23 11.78 9.53 11.00
C ALA A 23 10.89 8.28 11.14
N ILE A 24 10.94 7.35 10.18
CA ILE A 24 10.18 6.10 10.26
C ILE A 24 10.67 5.22 11.43
N ALA A 25 11.98 5.11 11.63
CA ALA A 25 12.54 4.36 12.75
C ALA A 25 12.15 4.95 14.10
N LEU A 26 12.20 6.27 14.24
CA LEU A 26 11.77 6.97 15.45
C LEU A 26 10.26 6.81 15.69
N LEU A 27 9.44 6.90 14.62
CA LEU A 27 8.00 6.70 14.73
C LEU A 27 7.68 5.25 15.13
N MET A 28 8.38 4.25 14.58
CA MET A 28 8.20 2.85 14.99
C MET A 28 8.51 2.64 16.48
N LEU A 29 9.62 3.22 16.97
CA LEU A 29 9.97 3.16 18.39
C LEU A 29 8.93 3.87 19.28
N PHE A 30 8.47 5.04 18.85
CA PHE A 30 7.42 5.77 19.56
C PHE A 30 6.09 4.99 19.56
N SER A 31 5.73 4.38 18.45
CA SER A 31 4.53 3.56 18.27
C SER A 31 4.51 2.35 19.21
N LEU A 32 5.67 1.79 19.58
CA LEU A 32 5.78 0.71 20.59
C LEU A 32 5.33 1.16 21.99
N THR A 33 5.43 2.44 22.31
CA THR A 33 4.96 2.98 23.61
C THR A 33 3.47 3.27 23.63
N LEU A 34 2.88 3.57 22.46
CA LEU A 34 1.49 3.94 22.31
C LEU A 34 0.54 2.73 22.41
N GLY A 35 -0.62 2.95 22.97
CA GLY A 35 -1.70 1.97 23.01
C GLY A 35 -2.40 1.94 24.37
N ARG A 36 -3.48 1.16 24.49
CA ARG A 36 -4.33 1.10 25.68
C ARG A 36 -3.63 0.63 26.96
N TYR A 37 -2.64 -0.25 26.82
CA TYR A 37 -1.78 -0.67 27.91
C TYR A 37 -0.53 0.20 27.91
N PRO A 38 -0.32 1.10 28.89
CA PRO A 38 0.83 1.97 28.91
C PRO A 38 2.09 1.16 29.22
N VAL A 39 3.07 1.19 28.32
CA VAL A 39 4.39 0.60 28.52
C VAL A 39 5.41 1.74 28.55
N PRO A 40 6.14 1.94 29.67
CA PRO A 40 7.16 2.97 29.78
C PRO A 40 8.25 2.78 28.71
N PHE A 41 8.77 3.89 28.19
CA PHE A 41 9.83 3.85 27.17
C PHE A 41 11.06 3.04 27.61
N ALA A 42 11.42 3.10 28.88
CA ALA A 42 12.54 2.34 29.43
C ALA A 42 12.33 0.81 29.30
N ASP A 43 11.10 0.34 29.52
CA ASP A 43 10.76 -1.08 29.37
C ASP A 43 10.72 -1.50 27.89
N VAL A 44 10.16 -0.64 27.01
CA VAL A 44 10.21 -0.86 25.56
C VAL A 44 11.67 -0.98 25.10
N ALA A 45 12.53 -0.03 25.50
CA ALA A 45 13.94 -0.06 25.13
C ALA A 45 14.62 -1.35 25.65
N ARG A 46 14.39 -1.71 26.92
CA ARG A 46 14.92 -2.94 27.49
C ARG A 46 14.48 -4.16 26.68
N ILE A 47 13.18 -4.31 26.40
CA ILE A 47 12.63 -5.44 25.64
C ILE A 47 13.27 -5.52 24.26
N VAL A 48 13.27 -4.43 23.49
CA VAL A 48 13.83 -4.40 22.14
C VAL A 48 15.32 -4.75 22.13
N PHE A 49 16.13 -4.24 23.08
CA PHE A 49 17.55 -4.53 23.14
C PHE A 49 17.90 -5.91 23.72
N THR A 50 17.02 -6.52 24.53
CA THR A 50 17.28 -7.86 25.10
C THR A 50 16.73 -8.98 24.21
N THR A 51 15.73 -8.71 23.38
CA THR A 51 15.17 -9.70 22.44
C THR A 51 16.04 -9.88 21.18
N PHE A 52 16.95 -8.94 20.87
CA PHE A 52 17.99 -9.11 19.87
C PHE A 52 19.31 -9.57 20.51
N PRO A 53 19.77 -10.81 20.35
CA PRO A 53 19.51 -11.79 19.28
C PRO A 53 18.43 -12.83 19.65
N ILE A 54 17.78 -13.36 18.65
CA ILE A 54 16.59 -14.24 18.53
C ILE A 54 16.50 -15.48 19.47
N ASN A 55 17.18 -15.51 20.60
CA ASN A 55 17.26 -16.66 21.51
C ASN A 55 16.65 -16.40 22.90
N ALA A 56 15.94 -15.33 23.12
CA ALA A 56 15.25 -15.14 24.40
C ALA A 56 14.02 -16.06 24.43
N VAL A 57 14.02 -17.05 25.29
CA VAL A 57 12.82 -17.77 25.72
C VAL A 57 11.80 -16.70 26.12
N GLY A 58 10.66 -16.65 25.43
CA GLY A 58 9.67 -15.60 25.63
C GLY A 58 9.22 -15.54 27.09
N ASP A 59 9.30 -14.37 27.68
CA ASP A 59 8.83 -14.12 29.04
C ASP A 59 7.31 -13.86 29.01
N TYR A 60 6.54 -14.93 28.75
CA TYR A 60 5.09 -14.88 28.63
C TYR A 60 4.36 -14.49 29.93
N GLU A 61 5.04 -14.54 31.09
CA GLU A 61 4.51 -14.07 32.35
C GLU A 61 4.65 -12.56 32.51
N ASN A 62 5.50 -11.92 31.71
CA ASN A 62 5.71 -10.48 31.73
C ASN A 62 4.76 -9.78 30.75
N ALA A 63 3.67 -9.20 31.27
CA ALA A 63 2.66 -8.51 30.46
C ALA A 63 3.24 -7.41 29.54
N PRO A 64 4.17 -6.54 29.95
CA PRO A 64 4.84 -5.60 29.06
C PRO A 64 5.55 -6.27 27.87
N TRP A 65 6.24 -7.39 28.09
CA TRP A 65 6.92 -8.14 27.04
C TRP A 65 5.92 -8.69 26.01
N VAL A 66 4.83 -9.33 26.45
CA VAL A 66 3.76 -9.85 25.58
C VAL A 66 3.15 -8.73 24.74
N VAL A 67 2.86 -7.58 25.35
CA VAL A 67 2.28 -6.44 24.66
C VAL A 67 3.21 -5.89 23.58
N VAL A 68 4.50 -5.72 23.88
CA VAL A 68 5.48 -5.16 22.96
C VAL A 68 5.82 -6.17 21.86
N GLU A 69 6.19 -7.38 22.21
CA GLU A 69 6.78 -8.35 21.27
C GLU A 69 5.71 -9.11 20.46
N ILE A 70 4.61 -9.53 21.11
CA ILE A 70 3.59 -10.38 20.47
C ILE A 70 2.50 -9.54 19.78
N VAL A 71 2.13 -8.37 20.35
CA VAL A 71 1.00 -7.60 19.85
C VAL A 71 1.48 -6.40 19.01
N ARG A 72 2.38 -5.57 19.54
CA ARG A 72 2.75 -4.30 18.89
C ARG A 72 3.79 -4.47 17.80
N MET A 73 4.85 -5.21 18.04
CA MET A 73 5.95 -5.36 17.09
C MET A 73 5.47 -5.89 15.72
N PRO A 74 4.75 -7.04 15.62
CA PRO A 74 4.27 -7.51 14.33
C PRO A 74 3.29 -6.54 13.67
N ARG A 75 2.46 -5.83 14.46
CA ARG A 75 1.53 -4.83 13.93
C ARG A 75 2.27 -3.65 13.29
N ILE A 76 3.23 -3.06 14.00
CA ILE A 76 4.01 -1.91 13.52
C ILE A 76 4.79 -2.27 12.25
N LEU A 77 5.42 -3.44 12.24
CA LEU A 77 6.13 -3.94 11.06
C LEU A 77 5.17 -4.13 9.87
N LEU A 78 4.04 -4.77 10.10
CA LEU A 78 3.04 -5.05 9.07
C LEU A 78 2.47 -3.76 8.48
N VAL A 79 2.05 -2.82 9.32
CA VAL A 79 1.52 -1.51 8.92
C VAL A 79 2.54 -0.72 8.10
N THR A 80 3.78 -0.67 8.58
CA THR A 80 4.86 0.04 7.89
C THR A 80 5.11 -0.54 6.51
N LEU A 81 5.24 -1.86 6.38
CA LEU A 81 5.45 -2.55 5.10
C LEU A 81 4.28 -2.35 4.14
N CYS A 82 3.05 -2.43 4.63
CA CYS A 82 1.83 -2.17 3.84
C CYS A 82 1.81 -0.73 3.31
N GLY A 83 2.11 0.25 4.17
CA GLY A 83 2.18 1.65 3.78
C GLY A 83 3.25 1.92 2.71
N MET A 84 4.44 1.33 2.88
CA MET A 84 5.52 1.39 1.88
C MET A 84 5.08 0.80 0.54
N GLY A 85 4.51 -0.40 0.56
CA GLY A 85 4.06 -1.10 -0.65
C GLY A 85 2.96 -0.36 -1.40
N LEU A 86 1.93 0.14 -0.68
CA LEU A 86 0.84 0.91 -1.29
C LEU A 86 1.33 2.21 -1.93
N ALA A 87 2.18 2.95 -1.24
CA ALA A 87 2.70 4.22 -1.76
C ALA A 87 3.63 4.02 -2.98
N MET A 88 4.48 2.98 -2.97
CA MET A 88 5.28 2.63 -4.14
C MET A 88 4.42 2.19 -5.32
N SER A 89 3.38 1.39 -5.04
CA SER A 89 2.39 0.97 -6.04
C SER A 89 1.71 2.17 -6.70
N GLY A 90 1.26 3.12 -5.89
CA GLY A 90 0.66 4.35 -6.38
C GLY A 90 1.63 5.19 -7.23
N ALA A 91 2.86 5.40 -6.76
CA ALA A 91 3.87 6.14 -7.51
C ALA A 91 4.17 5.50 -8.88
N ALA A 92 4.31 4.17 -8.91
CA ALA A 92 4.54 3.43 -10.15
C ALA A 92 3.34 3.54 -11.11
N MET A 93 2.11 3.37 -10.60
CA MET A 93 0.89 3.48 -11.41
C MET A 93 0.72 4.88 -11.99
N GLN A 94 0.94 5.93 -11.19
CA GLN A 94 0.87 7.31 -11.67
C GLN A 94 1.89 7.60 -12.79
N GLY A 95 3.08 6.98 -12.72
CA GLY A 95 4.09 7.07 -13.80
C GLY A 95 3.67 6.30 -15.06
N VAL A 96 3.20 5.07 -14.92
CA VAL A 96 2.76 4.23 -16.03
C VAL A 96 1.58 4.84 -16.79
N PHE A 97 0.59 5.37 -16.05
CA PHE A 97 -0.60 5.96 -16.63
C PHE A 97 -0.48 7.46 -16.93
N ARG A 98 0.63 8.08 -16.57
CA ARG A 98 0.89 9.54 -16.70
C ARG A 98 -0.27 10.38 -16.14
N ASN A 99 -0.86 9.89 -15.07
CA ASN A 99 -2.01 10.51 -14.43
C ASN A 99 -1.86 10.43 -12.91
N PRO A 100 -1.73 11.57 -12.22
CA PRO A 100 -1.56 11.61 -10.76
C PRO A 100 -2.82 11.20 -9.98
N LEU A 101 -3.96 11.07 -10.66
CA LEU A 101 -5.24 10.65 -10.08
C LEU A 101 -5.43 9.13 -10.10
N VAL A 102 -4.48 8.38 -10.66
CA VAL A 102 -4.53 6.93 -10.72
C VAL A 102 -4.00 6.35 -9.41
N GLY A 103 -4.83 5.56 -8.75
CA GLY A 103 -4.44 4.73 -7.61
C GLY A 103 -4.28 3.26 -7.99
N PRO A 104 -3.66 2.46 -7.13
CA PRO A 104 -3.44 1.04 -7.39
C PRO A 104 -4.75 0.22 -7.43
N GLU A 105 -5.86 0.78 -6.93
CA GLU A 105 -7.18 0.14 -6.91
C GLU A 105 -7.79 -0.05 -8.31
N ILE A 106 -7.40 0.75 -9.30
CA ILE A 106 -7.97 0.75 -10.65
C ILE A 106 -7.78 -0.58 -11.38
N ALA A 107 -6.74 -1.35 -11.02
CA ALA A 107 -6.45 -2.63 -11.67
C ALA A 107 -7.42 -3.77 -11.28
N GLY A 108 -8.41 -3.53 -10.41
CA GLY A 108 -9.37 -4.53 -9.94
C GLY A 108 -8.80 -5.51 -8.90
N VAL A 109 -7.51 -5.42 -8.56
CA VAL A 109 -6.82 -6.33 -7.63
C VAL A 109 -7.43 -6.27 -6.25
N SER A 110 -7.70 -5.07 -5.73
CA SER A 110 -8.28 -4.89 -4.39
C SER A 110 -9.68 -5.51 -4.30
N SER A 111 -10.51 -5.34 -5.34
CA SER A 111 -11.86 -5.94 -5.38
C SER A 111 -11.80 -7.46 -5.49
N GLY A 112 -10.85 -8.00 -6.27
CA GLY A 112 -10.61 -9.44 -6.34
C GLY A 112 -10.14 -10.02 -5.00
N ALA A 113 -9.22 -9.36 -4.32
CA ALA A 113 -8.76 -9.74 -3.00
C ALA A 113 -9.90 -9.66 -1.96
N ALA A 114 -10.75 -8.62 -2.04
CA ALA A 114 -11.94 -8.51 -1.22
C ALA A 114 -12.90 -9.69 -1.42
N LEU A 115 -13.14 -10.10 -2.65
CA LEU A 115 -13.97 -11.27 -2.97
C LEU A 115 -13.40 -12.55 -2.35
N GLY A 116 -12.09 -12.79 -2.53
CA GLY A 116 -11.42 -13.96 -1.95
C GLY A 116 -11.48 -13.99 -0.42
N GLY A 117 -11.20 -12.85 0.22
CA GLY A 117 -11.27 -12.73 1.67
C GLY A 117 -12.68 -12.96 2.22
N VAL A 118 -13.69 -12.35 1.62
CA VAL A 118 -15.10 -12.54 2.00
C VAL A 118 -15.54 -14.00 1.78
N ALA A 119 -15.18 -14.61 0.66
CA ALA A 119 -15.49 -16.02 0.40
C ALA A 119 -14.87 -16.96 1.44
N ALA A 120 -13.61 -16.73 1.84
CA ALA A 120 -12.95 -17.50 2.87
C ALA A 120 -13.60 -17.34 4.26
N ILE A 121 -14.03 -16.11 4.61
CA ILE A 121 -14.79 -15.83 5.85
C ILE A 121 -16.14 -16.57 5.82
N MET A 122 -16.85 -16.55 4.70
CA MET A 122 -18.10 -17.29 4.52
C MET A 122 -17.91 -18.80 4.77
N LEU A 123 -16.80 -19.34 4.30
CA LEU A 123 -16.45 -20.76 4.49
C LEU A 123 -15.86 -21.07 5.87
N SER A 124 -15.71 -20.06 6.76
CA SER A 124 -15.09 -20.19 8.09
C SER A 124 -13.65 -20.72 8.04
N TRP A 125 -12.88 -20.33 7.06
CA TRP A 125 -11.50 -20.76 6.92
C TRP A 125 -10.59 -20.08 7.96
N PRO A 126 -9.46 -20.71 8.32
CA PRO A 126 -8.50 -20.14 9.26
C PRO A 126 -7.83 -18.88 8.68
N PRO A 127 -7.28 -17.99 9.55
CA PRO A 127 -6.78 -16.67 9.13
C PRO A 127 -5.75 -16.70 7.98
N LEU A 128 -4.82 -17.66 7.97
CA LEU A 128 -3.84 -17.77 6.88
C LEU A 128 -4.45 -18.22 5.56
N ALA A 129 -5.50 -19.04 5.61
CA ALA A 129 -6.22 -19.43 4.40
C ALA A 129 -7.04 -18.28 3.83
N ILE A 130 -7.57 -17.38 4.69
CA ILE A 130 -8.19 -16.11 4.27
C ILE A 130 -7.16 -15.27 3.51
N VAL A 131 -5.94 -15.12 4.07
CA VAL A 131 -4.84 -14.40 3.42
C VAL A 131 -4.51 -15.04 2.07
N GLY A 132 -4.36 -16.35 2.00
CA GLY A 132 -4.02 -17.09 0.77
C GLY A 132 -5.09 -16.92 -0.32
N LEU A 133 -6.38 -17.07 0.02
CA LEU A 133 -7.46 -16.93 -0.96
C LEU A 133 -7.64 -15.46 -1.40
N ALA A 134 -7.55 -14.51 -0.49
CA ALA A 134 -7.60 -13.09 -0.84
C ALA A 134 -6.45 -12.69 -1.78
N PHE A 135 -5.22 -13.10 -1.46
CA PHE A 135 -4.05 -12.87 -2.30
C PHE A 135 -4.22 -13.48 -3.70
N GLY A 136 -4.57 -14.77 -3.76
CA GLY A 136 -4.76 -15.48 -5.03
C GLY A 136 -5.88 -14.90 -5.87
N SER A 137 -7.02 -14.54 -5.26
CA SER A 137 -8.15 -13.92 -5.96
C SER A 137 -7.82 -12.51 -6.47
N GLY A 138 -7.01 -11.74 -5.74
CA GLY A 138 -6.50 -10.46 -6.20
C GLY A 138 -5.65 -10.57 -7.47
N LEU A 139 -4.73 -11.53 -7.51
CA LEU A 139 -3.94 -11.83 -8.71
C LEU A 139 -4.80 -12.41 -9.84
N GLY A 140 -5.80 -13.24 -9.51
CA GLY A 140 -6.79 -13.76 -10.46
C GLY A 140 -7.59 -12.64 -11.12
N ALA A 141 -8.00 -11.62 -10.36
CA ALA A 141 -8.67 -10.45 -10.89
C ALA A 141 -7.78 -9.65 -11.86
N LEU A 142 -6.49 -9.47 -11.54
CA LEU A 142 -5.54 -8.89 -12.47
C LEU A 142 -5.43 -9.71 -13.76
N ALA A 143 -5.30 -11.03 -13.64
CA ALA A 143 -5.21 -11.92 -14.81
C ALA A 143 -6.47 -11.83 -15.69
N ALA A 144 -7.66 -11.76 -15.06
CA ALA A 144 -8.92 -11.57 -15.77
C ALA A 144 -8.98 -10.19 -16.46
N ALA A 145 -8.55 -9.12 -15.79
CA ALA A 145 -8.48 -7.78 -16.40
C ALA A 145 -7.49 -7.75 -17.59
N PHE A 146 -6.37 -8.46 -17.50
CA PHE A 146 -5.42 -8.62 -18.60
C PHE A 146 -6.01 -9.39 -19.76
N ALA A 147 -6.66 -10.50 -19.49
CA ALA A 147 -7.33 -11.29 -20.53
C ALA A 147 -8.37 -10.44 -21.26
N LEU A 148 -9.21 -9.71 -20.52
CA LEU A 148 -10.22 -8.83 -21.08
C LEU A 148 -9.61 -7.70 -21.93
N ALA A 149 -8.55 -7.04 -21.44
CA ALA A 149 -7.85 -6.00 -22.19
C ALA A 149 -7.27 -6.52 -23.52
N ARG A 150 -6.76 -7.74 -23.57
CA ARG A 150 -6.25 -8.37 -24.81
C ARG A 150 -7.34 -8.67 -25.83
N LEU A 151 -8.56 -9.02 -25.38
CA LEU A 151 -9.68 -9.27 -26.28
C LEU A 151 -10.12 -8.03 -27.05
N THR A 152 -9.79 -6.82 -26.58
CA THR A 152 -10.07 -5.56 -27.30
C THR A 152 -9.09 -5.26 -28.45
N GLY A 153 -8.13 -6.13 -28.71
CA GLY A 153 -7.21 -6.06 -29.84
C GLY A 153 -6.05 -5.07 -29.69
N ARG A 154 -6.04 -4.22 -28.67
CA ARG A 154 -4.94 -3.30 -28.36
C ARG A 154 -4.81 -3.17 -26.84
N ALA A 155 -3.64 -3.53 -26.32
CA ALA A 155 -3.30 -3.33 -24.91
C ALA A 155 -3.03 -1.83 -24.61
N SER A 156 -4.03 -0.97 -24.87
CA SER A 156 -3.94 0.46 -24.57
C SER A 156 -4.14 0.69 -23.07
N THR A 157 -3.58 1.79 -22.58
CA THR A 157 -3.77 2.25 -21.19
C THR A 157 -5.25 2.33 -20.81
N LEU A 158 -6.09 2.82 -21.74
CA LEU A 158 -7.54 2.93 -21.52
C LEU A 158 -8.20 1.56 -21.41
N ALA A 159 -7.83 0.59 -22.28
CA ALA A 159 -8.39 -0.77 -22.23
C ALA A 159 -8.08 -1.46 -20.90
N LEU A 160 -6.86 -1.25 -20.35
CA LEU A 160 -6.46 -1.78 -19.04
C LEU A 160 -7.29 -1.21 -17.89
N VAL A 161 -7.46 0.12 -17.86
CA VAL A 161 -8.28 0.78 -16.84
C VAL A 161 -9.73 0.28 -16.91
N LEU A 162 -10.31 0.28 -18.10
CA LEU A 162 -11.70 -0.16 -18.28
C LEU A 162 -11.91 -1.62 -17.90
N SER A 163 -10.97 -2.49 -18.28
CA SER A 163 -10.98 -3.91 -17.88
C SER A 163 -10.90 -4.09 -16.37
N GLY A 164 -10.03 -3.32 -15.69
CA GLY A 164 -9.92 -3.33 -14.23
C GLY A 164 -11.22 -2.86 -13.55
N VAL A 165 -11.87 -1.82 -14.07
CA VAL A 165 -13.18 -1.34 -13.58
C VAL A 165 -14.27 -2.40 -13.77
N ILE A 166 -14.32 -3.06 -14.92
CA ILE A 166 -15.30 -4.13 -15.21
C ILE A 166 -15.10 -5.31 -14.24
N VAL A 167 -13.88 -5.82 -14.13
CA VAL A 167 -13.56 -6.93 -13.23
C VAL A 167 -13.78 -6.54 -11.77
N GLY A 168 -13.39 -5.32 -11.38
CA GLY A 168 -13.61 -4.80 -10.04
C GLY A 168 -15.10 -4.68 -9.69
N GLY A 169 -15.93 -4.19 -10.62
CA GLY A 169 -17.38 -4.10 -10.47
C GLY A 169 -18.03 -5.48 -10.33
N PHE A 170 -17.58 -6.45 -11.14
CA PHE A 170 -18.05 -7.84 -11.05
C PHE A 170 -17.69 -8.47 -9.69
N CYS A 171 -16.44 -8.35 -9.25
CA CYS A 171 -16.02 -8.82 -7.93
C CYS A 171 -16.81 -8.14 -6.79
N GLY A 172 -17.03 -6.82 -6.89
CA GLY A 172 -17.83 -6.06 -5.93
C GLY A 172 -19.28 -6.54 -5.85
N SER A 173 -19.89 -6.85 -6.98
CA SER A 173 -21.25 -7.41 -7.03
C SER A 173 -21.32 -8.79 -6.37
N LEU A 174 -20.31 -9.65 -6.55
CA LEU A 174 -20.22 -10.94 -5.88
C LEU A 174 -20.00 -10.79 -4.36
N VAL A 175 -19.19 -9.81 -3.92
CA VAL A 175 -19.05 -9.47 -2.50
C VAL A 175 -20.41 -9.07 -1.91
N GLY A 176 -21.17 -8.21 -2.58
CA GLY A 176 -22.51 -7.81 -2.16
C GLY A 176 -23.47 -9.01 -2.07
N LEU A 177 -23.42 -9.92 -3.02
CA LEU A 177 -24.21 -11.17 -2.98
C LEU A 177 -23.83 -12.02 -1.75
N LEU A 178 -22.54 -12.23 -1.51
CA LEU A 178 -22.06 -12.99 -0.33
C LEU A 178 -22.49 -12.34 0.98
N GLN A 179 -22.47 -10.99 1.06
CA GLN A 179 -22.97 -10.26 2.24
C GLN A 179 -24.47 -10.48 2.46
N THR A 180 -25.27 -10.52 1.39
CA THR A 180 -26.72 -10.77 1.45
C THR A 180 -27.04 -12.19 1.91
N LEU A 181 -26.20 -13.16 1.57
CA LEU A 181 -26.33 -14.57 1.97
C LEU A 181 -25.69 -14.89 3.33
N ALA A 182 -24.95 -13.95 3.90
CA ALA A 182 -24.24 -14.15 5.15
C ALA A 182 -25.18 -14.17 6.35
N ASP A 183 -24.86 -15.00 7.36
CA ASP A 183 -25.54 -14.95 8.65
C ASP A 183 -25.41 -13.55 9.27
N PRO A 184 -26.55 -12.89 9.59
CA PRO A 184 -26.53 -11.48 10.01
C PRO A 184 -25.90 -11.25 11.38
N LEU A 185 -25.82 -12.26 12.25
CA LEU A 185 -25.30 -12.12 13.60
C LEU A 185 -23.81 -12.49 13.72
N VAL A 186 -23.31 -13.38 12.89
CA VAL A 186 -21.95 -13.91 13.02
C VAL A 186 -21.07 -13.55 11.82
N LYS A 187 -21.53 -13.86 10.58
CA LYS A 187 -20.72 -13.72 9.38
C LYS A 187 -20.69 -12.28 8.86
N LEU A 188 -21.84 -11.65 8.76
CA LEU A 188 -21.96 -10.31 8.20
C LEU A 188 -21.13 -9.27 8.95
N PRO A 189 -21.17 -9.20 10.31
CA PRO A 189 -20.30 -8.28 11.05
C PRO A 189 -18.81 -8.52 10.81
N SER A 190 -18.39 -9.78 10.74
CA SER A 190 -17.00 -10.16 10.46
C SER A 190 -16.55 -9.72 9.06
N ILE A 191 -17.40 -9.91 8.05
CA ILE A 191 -17.15 -9.48 6.67
C ILE A 191 -17.04 -7.96 6.60
N VAL A 192 -18.00 -7.25 7.20
CA VAL A 192 -18.01 -5.78 7.20
C VAL A 192 -16.75 -5.23 7.87
N TYR A 193 -16.40 -5.74 9.05
CA TYR A 193 -15.20 -5.31 9.77
C TYR A 193 -13.92 -5.59 8.95
N TRP A 194 -13.82 -6.76 8.32
CA TRP A 194 -12.69 -7.11 7.49
C TRP A 194 -12.57 -6.20 6.24
N LEU A 195 -13.70 -5.89 5.58
CA LEU A 195 -13.73 -4.98 4.42
C LEU A 195 -13.36 -3.54 4.78
N LEU A 196 -13.67 -3.08 5.99
CA LEU A 196 -13.30 -1.76 6.49
C LEU A 196 -11.79 -1.64 6.79
N GLY A 197 -11.10 -2.77 6.85
CA GLY A 197 -9.66 -2.84 7.06
C GLY A 197 -9.23 -2.70 8.52
N SER A 198 -8.34 -3.59 8.96
CA SER A 198 -7.79 -3.58 10.31
C SER A 198 -6.44 -4.30 10.38
N PHE A 199 -5.56 -3.82 11.25
CA PHE A 199 -4.30 -4.48 11.59
C PHE A 199 -4.34 -5.16 12.98
N ALA A 200 -5.51 -5.23 13.62
CA ALA A 200 -5.65 -5.86 14.94
C ALA A 200 -5.23 -7.33 14.98
N GLY A 201 -5.40 -8.04 13.85
CA GLY A 201 -4.98 -9.44 13.72
C GLY A 201 -3.57 -9.62 13.14
N ALA A 202 -2.65 -8.68 13.37
CA ALA A 202 -1.26 -8.77 12.90
C ALA A 202 -0.52 -9.91 13.62
N THR A 203 0.23 -10.71 12.87
CA THR A 203 1.11 -11.79 13.37
C THR A 203 2.42 -11.77 12.59
N TYR A 204 3.48 -12.36 13.14
CA TYR A 204 4.76 -12.48 12.43
C TYR A 204 4.66 -13.27 11.13
N GLU A 205 3.73 -14.23 11.04
CA GLU A 205 3.48 -14.97 9.79
C GLU A 205 2.97 -14.04 8.69
N LYS A 206 2.01 -13.16 9.00
CA LYS A 206 1.53 -12.13 8.07
C LYS A 206 2.63 -11.13 7.71
N VAL A 207 3.45 -10.74 8.70
CA VAL A 207 4.64 -9.90 8.45
C VAL A 207 5.59 -10.57 7.47
N ALA A 208 5.89 -11.86 7.65
CA ALA A 208 6.79 -12.59 6.76
C ALA A 208 6.26 -12.63 5.32
N VAL A 209 4.95 -12.90 5.13
CA VAL A 209 4.30 -12.88 3.81
C VAL A 209 4.43 -11.50 3.15
N VAL A 210 4.03 -10.44 3.85
CA VAL A 210 4.06 -9.08 3.29
C VAL A 210 5.50 -8.61 3.08
N ALA A 211 6.41 -8.90 4.02
CA ALA A 211 7.83 -8.57 3.89
C ALA A 211 8.46 -9.23 2.66
N GLY A 212 8.22 -10.53 2.45
CA GLY A 212 8.72 -11.24 1.28
C GLY A 212 8.24 -10.61 -0.02
N VAL A 213 6.94 -10.32 -0.13
CA VAL A 213 6.37 -9.66 -1.33
C VAL A 213 6.89 -8.23 -1.49
N THR A 214 6.92 -7.44 -0.39
CA THR A 214 7.36 -6.04 -0.44
C THR A 214 8.84 -5.93 -0.78
N LEU A 215 9.68 -6.79 -0.24
CA LEU A 215 11.10 -6.84 -0.59
C LEU A 215 11.31 -7.23 -2.05
N PHE A 216 10.63 -8.28 -2.53
CA PHE A 216 10.74 -8.71 -3.91
C PHE A 216 10.19 -7.67 -4.90
N ALA A 217 8.90 -7.36 -4.80
CA ALA A 217 8.23 -6.47 -5.75
C ALA A 217 8.67 -5.01 -5.58
N GLY A 218 8.92 -4.57 -4.34
CA GLY A 218 9.43 -3.24 -4.05
C GLY A 218 10.85 -3.04 -4.58
N ALA A 219 11.76 -4.00 -4.36
CA ALA A 219 13.11 -3.96 -4.92
C ALA A 219 13.08 -3.98 -6.47
N ALA A 220 12.20 -4.78 -7.08
CA ALA A 220 12.02 -4.79 -8.53
C ALA A 220 11.51 -3.43 -9.06
N LEU A 221 10.53 -2.80 -8.38
CA LEU A 221 10.10 -1.44 -8.74
C LEU A 221 11.22 -0.42 -8.61
N LEU A 222 12.02 -0.50 -7.54
CA LEU A 222 13.19 0.37 -7.35
C LEU A 222 14.26 0.14 -8.43
N ALA A 223 14.49 -1.09 -8.86
CA ALA A 223 15.40 -1.40 -9.97
C ALA A 223 14.87 -0.87 -11.30
N LEU A 224 13.55 -0.87 -11.51
CA LEU A 224 12.89 -0.39 -12.72
C LEU A 224 12.56 1.11 -12.69
N ARG A 225 12.90 1.85 -11.65
CA ARG A 225 12.52 3.27 -11.45
C ARG A 225 12.92 4.17 -12.63
N TRP A 226 14.08 3.93 -13.23
CA TRP A 226 14.51 4.65 -14.42
C TRP A 226 13.62 4.35 -15.65
N ARG A 227 13.17 3.10 -15.78
CA ARG A 227 12.27 2.70 -16.88
C ARG A 227 10.87 3.30 -16.71
N ILE A 228 10.44 3.57 -15.49
CA ILE A 228 9.18 4.28 -15.23
C ILE A 228 9.30 5.73 -15.71
N ASN A 229 10.45 6.39 -15.54
CA ASN A 229 10.69 7.72 -16.11
C ASN A 229 10.57 7.72 -17.64
N LEU A 230 11.06 6.68 -18.33
CA LEU A 230 10.90 6.57 -19.78
C LEU A 230 9.43 6.50 -20.19
N LEU A 231 8.60 5.72 -19.48
CA LEU A 231 7.16 5.66 -19.75
C LEU A 231 6.45 7.01 -19.51
N SER A 232 6.97 7.81 -18.59
CA SER A 232 6.42 9.14 -18.29
C SER A 232 6.62 10.14 -19.43
N LEU A 233 7.57 9.91 -20.36
CA LEU A 233 7.77 10.74 -21.56
C LEU A 233 6.70 10.52 -22.64
N GLY A 234 6.07 9.35 -22.65
CA GLY A 234 5.09 8.93 -23.64
C GLY A 234 5.44 7.62 -24.32
N GLU A 235 4.44 6.96 -24.90
CA GLU A 235 4.65 5.65 -25.53
C GLU A 235 5.55 5.71 -26.75
N THR A 236 5.38 6.74 -27.59
CA THR A 236 6.18 6.98 -28.78
C THR A 236 7.64 7.27 -28.46
N ASP A 237 7.88 8.16 -27.49
CA ASP A 237 9.21 8.56 -27.09
C ASP A 237 9.95 7.43 -26.35
N ALA A 238 9.25 6.72 -25.47
CA ALA A 238 9.79 5.55 -24.78
C ALA A 238 10.19 4.44 -25.78
N ALA A 239 9.35 4.19 -26.79
CA ALA A 239 9.65 3.22 -27.84
C ALA A 239 10.84 3.65 -28.71
N ALA A 240 10.93 4.94 -29.07
CA ALA A 240 12.06 5.49 -29.81
C ALA A 240 13.39 5.36 -29.04
N LEU A 241 13.33 5.38 -27.70
CA LEU A 241 14.48 5.13 -26.81
C LEU A 241 14.73 3.62 -26.57
N GLY A 242 14.06 2.73 -27.31
CA GLY A 242 14.30 1.29 -27.30
C GLY A 242 13.55 0.53 -26.16
N ALA A 243 12.61 1.17 -25.47
CA ALA A 243 11.82 0.49 -24.44
C ALA A 243 10.72 -0.37 -25.08
N ASN A 244 10.58 -1.62 -24.63
CA ASN A 244 9.39 -2.41 -24.92
C ASN A 244 8.28 -1.94 -23.97
N VAL A 245 7.50 -0.95 -24.42
CA VAL A 245 6.47 -0.27 -23.60
C VAL A 245 5.43 -1.24 -23.08
N GLU A 246 4.98 -2.19 -23.91
CA GLU A 246 3.96 -3.17 -23.51
C GLU A 246 4.48 -4.11 -22.42
N ALA A 247 5.61 -4.75 -22.64
CA ALA A 247 6.19 -5.66 -21.65
C ALA A 247 6.52 -4.95 -20.33
N LEU A 248 7.02 -3.72 -20.40
CA LEU A 248 7.34 -2.93 -19.20
C LEU A 248 6.07 -2.56 -18.43
N ARG A 249 5.00 -2.14 -19.10
CA ARG A 249 3.71 -1.83 -18.49
C ARG A 249 3.13 -3.05 -17.77
N TRP A 250 3.10 -4.19 -18.45
CA TRP A 250 2.59 -5.44 -17.88
C TRP A 250 3.42 -5.89 -16.68
N GLY A 251 4.74 -5.82 -16.77
CA GLY A 251 5.63 -6.16 -15.66
C GLY A 251 5.42 -5.27 -14.44
N LEU A 252 5.33 -3.95 -14.65
CA LEU A 252 5.08 -2.99 -13.57
C LEU A 252 3.71 -3.21 -12.91
N MET A 253 2.65 -3.45 -13.71
CA MET A 253 1.32 -3.76 -13.17
C MET A 253 1.31 -5.07 -12.39
N GLY A 254 2.05 -6.09 -12.82
CA GLY A 254 2.23 -7.34 -12.08
C GLY A 254 2.89 -7.12 -10.72
N LEU A 255 3.95 -6.31 -10.66
CA LEU A 255 4.63 -5.97 -9.39
C LEU A 255 3.72 -5.16 -8.46
N VAL A 256 2.98 -4.19 -9.00
CA VAL A 256 1.98 -3.42 -8.25
C VAL A 256 0.90 -4.33 -7.69
N ALA A 257 0.39 -5.26 -8.51
CA ALA A 257 -0.65 -6.19 -8.07
C ALA A 257 -0.18 -7.13 -6.95
N LEU A 258 1.07 -7.59 -6.99
CA LEU A 258 1.66 -8.36 -5.89
C LEU A 258 1.63 -7.57 -4.58
N LEU A 259 2.07 -6.30 -4.60
CA LEU A 259 2.07 -5.43 -3.42
C LEU A 259 0.65 -5.19 -2.88
N VAL A 260 -0.28 -4.85 -3.78
CA VAL A 260 -1.67 -4.55 -3.40
C VAL A 260 -2.40 -5.79 -2.89
N ALA A 261 -2.26 -6.92 -3.59
CA ALA A 261 -2.88 -8.18 -3.17
C ALA A 261 -2.36 -8.65 -1.80
N ALA A 262 -1.04 -8.54 -1.56
CA ALA A 262 -0.44 -8.88 -0.27
C ALA A 262 -0.99 -7.98 0.86
N GLN A 263 -1.07 -6.66 0.61
CA GLN A 263 -1.60 -5.74 1.61
C GLN A 263 -3.08 -6.02 1.91
N VAL A 264 -3.95 -6.07 0.87
CA VAL A 264 -5.39 -6.31 1.08
C VAL A 264 -5.65 -7.64 1.76
N SER A 265 -4.87 -8.67 1.45
CA SER A 265 -5.05 -10.01 2.04
C SER A 265 -4.84 -10.05 3.55
N VAL A 266 -3.98 -9.19 4.10
CA VAL A 266 -3.65 -9.19 5.54
C VAL A 266 -4.42 -8.16 6.35
N SER A 267 -4.83 -7.05 5.73
CA SER A 267 -5.46 -5.91 6.43
C SER A 267 -6.86 -5.57 5.93
N GLY A 268 -7.35 -6.21 4.86
CA GLY A 268 -8.56 -5.76 4.17
C GLY A 268 -8.36 -4.45 3.41
N GLY A 269 -9.42 -3.69 3.22
CA GLY A 269 -9.42 -2.47 2.43
C GLY A 269 -8.69 -1.29 3.12
N VAL A 270 -7.62 -0.79 2.51
CA VAL A 270 -6.95 0.46 2.91
C VAL A 270 -6.80 1.33 1.67
N GLY A 271 -7.62 2.37 1.58
CA GLY A 271 -7.62 3.29 0.44
C GLY A 271 -6.78 4.54 0.67
N TRP A 272 -6.66 5.37 -0.38
CA TRP A 272 -6.07 6.71 -0.41
C TRP A 272 -4.55 6.78 -0.26
N VAL A 273 -3.88 5.83 0.40
CA VAL A 273 -2.43 5.83 0.62
C VAL A 273 -1.66 5.91 -0.70
N GLY A 274 -2.01 5.02 -1.65
CA GLY A 274 -1.40 4.98 -2.98
C GLY A 274 -1.71 6.19 -3.87
N LEU A 275 -2.70 7.01 -3.50
CA LEU A 275 -3.06 8.21 -4.24
C LEU A 275 -2.35 9.45 -3.66
N ILE A 276 -2.43 9.64 -2.34
CA ILE A 276 -2.00 10.85 -1.64
C ILE A 276 -0.50 10.87 -1.43
N VAL A 277 0.07 9.77 -0.94
CA VAL A 277 1.47 9.74 -0.53
C VAL A 277 2.42 10.02 -1.70
N PRO A 278 2.25 9.44 -2.91
CA PRO A 278 3.08 9.80 -4.05
C PRO A 278 2.95 11.28 -4.45
N HIS A 279 1.77 11.87 -4.27
CA HIS A 279 1.58 13.30 -4.53
C HIS A 279 2.38 14.15 -3.55
N LEU A 280 2.33 13.85 -2.25
CA LEU A 280 3.15 14.52 -1.22
C LEU A 280 4.65 14.32 -1.48
N ALA A 281 5.07 13.10 -1.82
CA ALA A 281 6.45 12.79 -2.17
C ALA A 281 6.93 13.63 -3.37
N ARG A 282 6.09 13.79 -4.40
CA ARG A 282 6.40 14.61 -5.58
C ARG A 282 6.59 16.09 -5.22
N MET A 283 5.86 16.61 -4.24
CA MET A 283 6.05 17.97 -3.76
C MET A 283 7.40 18.16 -3.06
N LEU A 284 7.97 17.11 -2.45
CA LEU A 284 9.24 17.15 -1.73
C LEU A 284 10.45 16.96 -2.66
N VAL A 285 10.40 15.93 -3.53
CA VAL A 285 11.57 15.51 -4.31
C VAL A 285 11.40 15.65 -5.83
N GLY A 286 10.26 16.17 -6.29
CA GLY A 286 9.94 16.32 -7.71
C GLY A 286 9.36 15.05 -8.35
N PRO A 287 9.10 15.08 -9.67
CA PRO A 287 8.40 14.02 -10.37
C PRO A 287 9.29 12.83 -10.79
N GLU A 288 10.59 12.92 -10.61
CA GLU A 288 11.55 11.90 -11.06
C GLU A 288 11.44 10.63 -10.21
N HIS A 289 11.11 9.50 -10.82
CA HIS A 289 10.84 8.23 -10.13
C HIS A 289 12.06 7.63 -9.43
N THR A 290 13.28 8.01 -9.80
CA THR A 290 14.50 7.59 -9.10
C THR A 290 14.53 8.07 -7.66
N ARG A 291 13.90 9.22 -7.38
CA ARG A 291 13.76 9.83 -6.05
C ARG A 291 12.34 9.65 -5.49
N LEU A 292 11.34 9.72 -6.37
CA LEU A 292 9.93 9.65 -5.99
C LEU A 292 9.57 8.30 -5.35
N LEU A 293 10.04 7.17 -5.91
CA LEU A 293 9.71 5.83 -5.40
C LEU A 293 10.23 5.58 -3.98
N PRO A 294 11.52 5.78 -3.66
CA PRO A 294 12.00 5.55 -2.30
C PRO A 294 11.41 6.54 -1.30
N THR A 295 11.21 7.82 -1.70
CA THR A 295 10.55 8.82 -0.85
C THR A 295 9.09 8.44 -0.58
N SER A 296 8.37 7.95 -1.60
CA SER A 296 7.00 7.47 -1.44
C SER A 296 6.92 6.27 -0.50
N ALA A 297 7.88 5.34 -0.58
CA ALA A 297 7.95 4.21 0.34
C ALA A 297 8.05 4.68 1.80
N CYS A 298 9.04 5.52 2.11
CA CYS A 298 9.23 6.04 3.48
C CYS A 298 8.00 6.82 3.97
N LEU A 299 7.48 7.75 3.16
CA LEU A 299 6.29 8.52 3.53
C LEU A 299 5.06 7.64 3.68
N GLY A 300 4.92 6.57 2.88
CA GLY A 300 3.83 5.61 2.99
C GLY A 300 3.84 4.85 4.30
N GLY A 301 5.02 4.38 4.72
CA GLY A 301 5.22 3.76 6.03
C GLY A 301 4.89 4.70 7.18
N ILE A 302 5.41 5.94 7.13
CA ILE A 302 5.12 6.97 8.15
C ILE A 302 3.62 7.30 8.21
N TYR A 303 3.01 7.55 7.05
CA TYR A 303 1.59 7.92 6.98
C TYR A 303 0.69 6.82 7.53
N LEU A 304 0.86 5.58 7.07
CA LEU A 304 -0.02 4.50 7.49
C LEU A 304 0.21 4.12 8.94
N LEU A 305 1.45 4.16 9.44
CA LEU A 305 1.75 3.93 10.85
C LEU A 305 1.15 5.01 11.76
N ALA A 306 1.23 6.28 11.36
CA ALA A 306 0.58 7.36 12.11
C ALA A 306 -0.95 7.20 12.12
N MET A 307 -1.58 6.78 11.00
CA MET A 307 -3.01 6.49 10.96
C MET A 307 -3.36 5.29 11.86
N ASP A 308 -2.53 4.24 11.89
CA ASP A 308 -2.75 3.10 12.77
C ASP A 308 -2.59 3.47 14.25
N ASP A 309 -1.63 4.32 14.59
CA ASP A 309 -1.46 4.83 15.96
C ASP A 309 -2.72 5.58 16.43
N ILE A 310 -3.31 6.42 15.57
CA ILE A 310 -4.57 7.09 15.87
C ILE A 310 -5.71 6.06 15.97
N ALA A 311 -5.82 5.12 15.02
CA ALA A 311 -6.88 4.13 14.97
C ALA A 311 -6.99 3.29 16.24
N ARG A 312 -5.86 2.92 16.85
CA ARG A 312 -5.79 2.06 18.04
C ARG A 312 -5.77 2.81 19.38
N SER A 313 -5.56 4.14 19.36
CA SER A 313 -5.42 4.93 20.60
C SER A 313 -6.51 5.97 20.80
N ALA A 314 -7.27 6.37 19.77
CA ALA A 314 -8.21 7.46 19.85
C ALA A 314 -9.52 7.08 20.56
N THR A 315 -9.96 5.83 20.50
CA THR A 315 -11.22 5.36 21.07
C THR A 315 -11.07 4.00 21.77
N GLU A 316 -12.03 3.65 22.63
CA GLU A 316 -12.06 2.34 23.29
C GLU A 316 -12.19 1.17 22.28
N GLN A 317 -12.94 1.37 21.22
CA GLN A 317 -12.99 0.43 20.10
C GLN A 317 -12.02 0.91 19.01
N GLU A 318 -11.24 0.00 18.42
CA GLU A 318 -10.36 0.38 17.33
C GLU A 318 -11.17 0.90 16.13
N ILE A 319 -10.78 2.07 15.61
CA ILE A 319 -11.37 2.60 14.40
C ILE A 319 -10.81 1.80 13.22
N PRO A 320 -11.65 1.23 12.33
CA PRO A 320 -11.16 0.58 11.12
C PRO A 320 -10.26 1.51 10.31
N ILE A 321 -9.08 1.00 9.91
CA ILE A 321 -8.03 1.84 9.31
C ILE A 321 -8.48 2.43 7.97
N GLY A 322 -9.28 1.70 7.19
CA GLY A 322 -9.81 2.20 5.92
C GLY A 322 -10.75 3.39 6.08
N LEU A 323 -11.54 3.45 7.16
CA LEU A 323 -12.35 4.62 7.47
C LEU A 323 -11.47 5.84 7.79
N LEU A 324 -10.44 5.64 8.62
CA LEU A 324 -9.56 6.72 9.04
C LEU A 324 -8.72 7.26 7.86
N THR A 325 -8.13 6.37 7.07
CA THR A 325 -7.37 6.77 5.88
C THR A 325 -8.24 7.49 4.85
N SER A 326 -9.53 7.13 4.75
CA SER A 326 -10.48 7.81 3.87
C SER A 326 -10.90 9.17 4.42
N ALA A 327 -11.22 9.25 5.72
CA ALA A 327 -11.66 10.47 6.37
C ALA A 327 -10.56 11.56 6.37
N VAL A 328 -9.30 11.16 6.52
CA VAL A 328 -8.14 12.06 6.46
C VAL A 328 -7.69 12.29 5.02
N GLY A 329 -7.67 11.23 4.23
CA GLY A 329 -7.15 11.24 2.88
C GLY A 329 -7.97 12.07 1.90
N ALA A 330 -9.28 11.89 1.87
CA ALA A 330 -10.12 12.59 0.91
C ALA A 330 -10.04 14.13 1.05
N PRO A 331 -10.11 14.73 2.27
CA PRO A 331 -9.93 16.17 2.43
C PRO A 331 -8.53 16.67 2.04
N ILE A 332 -7.48 15.92 2.42
CA ILE A 332 -6.10 16.27 2.02
C ILE A 332 -5.98 16.28 0.50
N PHE A 333 -6.50 15.25 -0.16
CA PHE A 333 -6.46 15.17 -1.62
C PHE A 333 -7.25 16.29 -2.29
N ALA A 334 -8.46 16.60 -1.80
CA ALA A 334 -9.27 17.70 -2.30
C ALA A 334 -8.53 19.05 -2.19
N PHE A 335 -7.87 19.29 -1.05
CA PHE A 335 -7.05 20.49 -0.84
C PHE A 335 -5.85 20.55 -1.82
N LEU A 336 -5.14 19.44 -1.97
CA LEU A 336 -4.00 19.36 -2.90
C LEU A 336 -4.45 19.56 -4.34
N PHE A 337 -5.55 18.98 -4.74
CA PHE A 337 -6.14 19.14 -6.06
C PHE A 337 -6.53 20.59 -6.34
N TRP A 338 -7.22 21.26 -5.41
CA TRP A 338 -7.57 22.67 -5.51
C TRP A 338 -6.32 23.56 -5.64
N LYS A 339 -5.30 23.34 -4.80
CA LYS A 339 -4.07 24.12 -4.82
C LYS A 339 -3.28 23.94 -6.12
N THR A 340 -3.36 22.78 -6.75
CA THR A 340 -2.64 22.45 -7.98
C THR A 340 -3.33 23.06 -9.20
N GLN A 341 -4.67 23.05 -9.24
CA GLN A 341 -5.44 23.72 -10.29
C GLN A 341 -5.24 25.23 -10.29
N SER A 342 -5.16 25.86 -9.12
CA SER A 342 -4.94 27.30 -9.00
C SER A 342 -3.58 27.75 -9.56
N LYS A 343 -2.63 26.84 -9.78
CA LYS A 343 -1.30 27.11 -10.36
C LYS A 343 -1.17 26.77 -11.84
N GLY A 344 -2.26 26.46 -12.56
CA GLY A 344 -2.28 26.35 -14.02
C GLY A 344 -1.77 25.02 -14.59
N TRP A 345 -1.82 23.92 -13.84
CA TRP A 345 -1.35 22.60 -14.30
C TRP A 345 -2.27 21.90 -15.32
N MET A 346 -3.42 22.49 -15.67
CA MET A 346 -4.34 22.01 -16.71
C MET A 346 -4.32 22.89 -17.97
N ARG A 347 -3.21 23.56 -18.27
CA ARG A 347 -3.04 24.36 -19.49
C ARG A 347 -2.05 23.76 -20.48
N GLU A 348 -1.96 22.43 -20.56
CA GLU A 348 -1.30 21.77 -21.69
C GLU A 348 -2.06 20.52 -22.12
#